data_c92a528125dce18e70e81a3f822a2f46
#
_entry.id   c92a528125dce18e70e81a3f822a2f46
#
_cell.length_a   1.000
_cell.length_b   1.000
_cell.length_c   1.000
_cell.angle_alpha   90.00
_cell.angle_beta   90.00
_cell.angle_gamma   90.00
#
_symmetry.space_group_name_H-M   'P 1'
#
loop_
_entity.id
_entity.type
_entity.pdbx_description
1 polymer ?
#
loop_
_entity_poly.entity_id
_entity_poly.type
_entity_poly.pdbx_seq_one_letter_code
_entity_poly.pdbx_strand_id
1 'polypeptide(L)'
;MSVIKIRFGIAVLLLAGCFTSRAQVQQYSWQHLPQAGKPVFKKDTINILKYGAKADGLTLNTTSINKAIAACSAKGGGVVLIPQGLWLTGPLVMKSNVNLHVSRAALLQFTNDKSQYKLVEGNYEGHVAVRNESPVSGTNLTNIAITGEGIIDGHGEAWRAVSKDRLTAAEWNKLVASGGIVSENGRSWYPSQSYVKGLKTSGAGVIGNGKTLRDNEPFKDFFRPNMLVLTNCKKVLLQGVTLQNSPAWDIHTLLCEDLTVQNVRVRNPWNAQNGDGIDVESCRNVLIEGSTFDAGDDGICIKSGRDEEGRKRGRPTENVIVRDNVIYRAHGGFVIGSEMSGGARNIFVSDCTFIGTDIGLRFKTTRGRGGMVENIFIKNISMRDIAHEAILFDMYYSGKSPGESDDVNNQTVVAVTEATPSFRKFYVDNVVCNGAEKALMIRGLPEMGIKDIHIENSTFKTVKGADVIEAQNIFLKNICFKSKETSPLINIQNSSSVTFNHITYGDTRLLFRIAGKKSQQIKLLDTDASKAKNKVEFVSGAAESTLTSSK
;
A
#
# COMPACT_ATOMS: atom_id res chain seq x y z
N MET A 1 17.25 -83.56 41.36
CA MET A 1 17.49 -82.21 41.91
C MET A 1 17.74 -81.28 40.72
N SER A 2 16.73 -80.54 40.34
CA SER A 2 16.79 -79.65 39.16
C SER A 2 16.67 -78.20 39.65
N VAL A 3 17.65 -77.44 39.35
CA VAL A 3 17.74 -76.00 39.76
C VAL A 3 17.15 -75.10 38.64
N ILE A 4 16.03 -74.51 38.95
CA ILE A 4 15.37 -73.49 38.05
C ILE A 4 16.08 -72.15 38.22
N LYS A 5 16.67 -71.60 37.11
CA LYS A 5 17.19 -70.23 37.05
C LYS A 5 16.08 -69.31 36.56
N ILE A 6 15.64 -68.40 37.42
CA ILE A 6 14.72 -67.27 37.08
C ILE A 6 15.58 -66.12 36.53
N ARG A 7 15.30 -65.73 35.30
CA ARG A 7 15.86 -64.49 34.69
C ARG A 7 14.87 -63.36 34.92
N PHE A 8 15.29 -62.32 35.61
CA PHE A 8 14.61 -61.03 35.71
C PHE A 8 14.94 -60.23 34.46
N GLY A 9 13.93 -59.92 33.65
CA GLY A 9 14.03 -58.98 32.56
C GLY A 9 13.65 -57.57 33.05
N ILE A 10 14.59 -56.63 32.99
CA ILE A 10 14.33 -55.21 33.28
C ILE A 10 13.79 -54.56 31.98
N ALA A 11 12.50 -54.21 31.98
CA ALA A 11 11.91 -53.41 30.92
C ALA A 11 12.21 -51.92 31.17
N VAL A 12 13.06 -51.34 30.35
CA VAL A 12 13.32 -49.89 30.34
C VAL A 12 12.22 -49.21 29.49
N LEU A 13 11.28 -48.54 30.14
CA LEU A 13 10.30 -47.65 29.47
C LEU A 13 11.01 -46.35 29.04
N LEU A 14 11.26 -46.22 27.78
CA LEU A 14 11.64 -44.93 27.14
C LEU A 14 10.40 -44.05 27.05
N LEU A 15 10.24 -43.10 27.96
CA LEU A 15 9.31 -42.00 27.83
C LEU A 15 9.87 -41.01 26.76
N ALA A 16 9.38 -41.11 25.53
CA ALA A 16 9.59 -40.08 24.50
C ALA A 16 8.77 -38.85 24.87
N GLY A 17 9.40 -37.90 25.54
CA GLY A 17 8.84 -36.58 25.78
C GLY A 17 8.72 -35.83 24.44
N CYS A 18 7.49 -35.71 23.90
CA CYS A 18 7.19 -34.78 22.83
C CYS A 18 7.38 -33.36 23.36
N PHE A 19 8.57 -32.80 23.18
CA PHE A 19 8.76 -31.35 23.28
C PHE A 19 8.04 -30.72 22.10
N THR A 20 6.80 -30.30 22.25
CA THR A 20 6.16 -29.33 21.38
C THR A 20 6.88 -27.99 21.62
N SER A 21 7.87 -27.70 20.81
CA SER A 21 8.43 -26.36 20.76
C SER A 21 7.33 -25.40 20.28
N ARG A 22 6.62 -24.78 21.22
CA ARG A 22 5.85 -23.58 20.88
C ARG A 22 6.88 -22.58 20.36
N ALA A 23 6.88 -22.34 19.05
CA ALA A 23 7.61 -21.24 18.46
C ALA A 23 7.23 -19.98 19.25
N GLN A 24 8.17 -19.42 19.97
CA GLN A 24 7.97 -18.19 20.72
C GLN A 24 7.67 -17.13 19.67
N VAL A 25 6.45 -16.60 19.68
CA VAL A 25 6.07 -15.52 18.74
C VAL A 25 7.01 -14.36 19.02
N GLN A 26 7.91 -14.08 18.10
CA GLN A 26 8.88 -12.99 18.23
C GLN A 26 8.11 -11.67 18.31
N GLN A 27 8.17 -11.01 19.43
CA GLN A 27 7.52 -9.71 19.64
C GLN A 27 8.46 -8.61 19.14
N TYR A 28 8.11 -7.97 18.02
CA TYR A 28 8.83 -6.83 17.50
C TYR A 28 8.47 -5.54 18.25
N SER A 29 9.42 -4.63 18.34
CA SER A 29 9.26 -3.30 18.94
C SER A 29 10.25 -2.34 18.28
N TRP A 30 10.19 -1.06 18.62
CA TRP A 30 11.18 -0.07 18.14
C TRP A 30 12.62 -0.41 18.53
N GLN A 31 12.84 -1.16 19.61
CA GLN A 31 14.15 -1.65 20.05
C GLN A 31 14.57 -2.95 19.35
N HIS A 32 13.60 -3.70 18.82
CA HIS A 32 13.80 -4.99 18.15
C HIS A 32 13.01 -5.01 16.86
N LEU A 33 13.51 -4.32 15.86
CA LEU A 33 12.88 -4.25 14.54
C LEU A 33 13.10 -5.55 13.74
N PRO A 34 12.15 -5.90 12.84
CA PRO A 34 12.38 -6.97 11.88
C PRO A 34 13.57 -6.66 10.98
N GLN A 35 14.13 -7.68 10.35
CA GLN A 35 15.27 -7.52 9.46
C GLN A 35 14.97 -8.16 8.10
N ALA A 36 15.39 -7.51 7.02
CA ALA A 36 15.36 -8.05 5.67
C ALA A 36 16.75 -8.55 5.27
N GLY A 37 16.85 -9.79 4.84
CA GLY A 37 18.10 -10.37 4.32
C GLY A 37 18.47 -9.74 2.98
N LYS A 38 19.74 -9.36 2.80
CA LYS A 38 20.20 -8.76 1.54
C LYS A 38 20.74 -9.82 0.56
N PRO A 39 20.57 -9.63 -0.76
CA PRO A 39 21.19 -10.49 -1.74
C PRO A 39 22.70 -10.29 -1.78
N VAL A 40 23.43 -11.34 -2.20
CA VAL A 40 24.87 -11.30 -2.39
C VAL A 40 25.19 -11.77 -3.81
N PHE A 41 26.04 -11.04 -4.51
CA PHE A 41 26.38 -11.31 -5.90
C PHE A 41 27.88 -11.56 -6.07
N LYS A 42 28.23 -12.35 -7.10
CA LYS A 42 29.59 -12.40 -7.62
C LYS A 42 29.98 -11.04 -8.20
N LYS A 43 31.28 -10.74 -8.20
CA LYS A 43 31.82 -9.47 -8.76
C LYS A 43 31.88 -9.48 -10.30
N ASP A 44 31.60 -10.59 -10.94
CA ASP A 44 31.64 -10.74 -12.40
C ASP A 44 30.62 -9.79 -13.05
N THR A 45 31.07 -9.05 -14.05
CA THR A 45 30.23 -8.08 -14.77
C THR A 45 30.10 -8.47 -16.25
N ILE A 46 28.87 -8.54 -16.71
CA ILE A 46 28.49 -8.75 -18.11
C ILE A 46 27.92 -7.44 -18.66
N ASN A 47 28.61 -6.82 -19.62
CA ASN A 47 28.12 -5.65 -20.32
C ASN A 47 27.22 -6.07 -21.49
N ILE A 48 26.01 -5.47 -21.60
CA ILE A 48 25.01 -5.75 -22.64
C ILE A 48 25.54 -5.48 -24.06
N LEU A 49 26.51 -4.58 -24.23
CA LEU A 49 27.19 -4.34 -25.51
C LEU A 49 27.79 -5.60 -26.11
N LYS A 50 28.29 -6.52 -25.29
CA LYS A 50 28.83 -7.81 -25.74
C LYS A 50 27.79 -8.76 -26.33
N TYR A 51 26.52 -8.44 -26.15
CA TYR A 51 25.36 -9.17 -26.69
C TYR A 51 24.68 -8.45 -27.85
N GLY A 52 25.33 -7.42 -28.39
CA GLY A 52 24.85 -6.66 -29.55
C GLY A 52 23.85 -5.55 -29.25
N ALA A 53 23.73 -5.12 -27.98
CA ALA A 53 22.90 -4.00 -27.64
C ALA A 53 23.46 -2.68 -28.19
N LYS A 54 22.59 -1.76 -28.64
CA LYS A 54 22.92 -0.45 -29.21
C LYS A 54 22.24 0.68 -28.43
N ALA A 55 23.01 1.69 -28.05
CA ALA A 55 22.57 2.84 -27.26
C ALA A 55 22.07 4.01 -28.14
N ASP A 56 21.34 3.73 -29.19
CA ASP A 56 20.91 4.71 -30.20
C ASP A 56 19.46 5.24 -29.97
N GLY A 57 18.75 4.71 -28.96
CA GLY A 57 17.36 5.04 -28.69
C GLY A 57 16.35 4.52 -29.72
N LEU A 58 16.79 3.78 -30.72
CA LEU A 58 15.97 3.28 -31.84
C LEU A 58 15.97 1.75 -31.93
N THR A 59 17.13 1.12 -31.73
CA THR A 59 17.26 -0.33 -31.80
C THR A 59 16.61 -0.99 -30.60
N LEU A 60 15.71 -1.94 -30.85
CA LEU A 60 15.07 -2.74 -29.79
C LEU A 60 16.08 -3.74 -29.19
N ASN A 61 16.47 -3.53 -27.96
CA ASN A 61 17.52 -4.27 -27.25
C ASN A 61 17.01 -5.44 -26.40
N THR A 62 15.72 -5.77 -26.45
CA THR A 62 15.08 -6.81 -25.63
C THR A 62 15.83 -8.13 -25.64
N THR A 63 16.14 -8.63 -26.83
CA THR A 63 16.86 -9.89 -27.01
C THR A 63 18.29 -9.84 -26.45
N SER A 64 19.00 -8.75 -26.69
CA SER A 64 20.37 -8.56 -26.22
C SER A 64 20.46 -8.49 -24.70
N ILE A 65 19.57 -7.74 -24.06
CA ILE A 65 19.55 -7.60 -22.61
C ILE A 65 19.11 -8.90 -21.94
N ASN A 66 18.06 -9.56 -22.43
CA ASN A 66 17.61 -10.85 -21.88
C ASN A 66 18.66 -11.96 -22.05
N LYS A 67 19.41 -11.99 -23.17
CA LYS A 67 20.54 -12.90 -23.34
C LYS A 67 21.67 -12.64 -22.33
N ALA A 68 21.98 -11.38 -22.05
CA ALA A 68 22.96 -11.00 -21.01
C ALA A 68 22.53 -11.44 -19.62
N ILE A 69 21.25 -11.23 -19.26
CA ILE A 69 20.66 -11.68 -17.99
C ILE A 69 20.73 -13.21 -17.86
N ALA A 70 20.34 -13.93 -18.91
CA ALA A 70 20.38 -15.40 -18.92
C ALA A 70 21.81 -15.93 -18.80
N ALA A 71 22.76 -15.37 -19.54
CA ALA A 71 24.16 -15.76 -19.48
C ALA A 71 24.80 -15.46 -18.11
N CYS A 72 24.44 -14.34 -17.48
CA CYS A 72 24.89 -14.02 -16.14
C CYS A 72 24.42 -15.07 -15.12
N SER A 73 23.12 -15.36 -15.12
CA SER A 73 22.54 -16.37 -14.24
C SER A 73 23.15 -17.76 -14.47
N ALA A 74 23.33 -18.20 -15.73
CA ALA A 74 23.91 -19.49 -16.08
C ALA A 74 25.37 -19.67 -15.60
N LYS A 75 26.12 -18.57 -15.46
CA LYS A 75 27.47 -18.56 -14.86
C LYS A 75 27.47 -18.53 -13.33
N GLY A 76 26.29 -18.64 -12.72
CA GLY A 76 26.11 -18.60 -11.28
C GLY A 76 25.94 -17.19 -10.70
N GLY A 77 25.62 -16.21 -11.55
CA GLY A 77 25.26 -14.86 -11.16
C GLY A 77 26.37 -13.83 -11.32
N GLY A 78 26.03 -12.59 -10.97
CA GLY A 78 26.89 -11.41 -11.07
C GLY A 78 26.11 -10.16 -11.44
N VAL A 79 26.77 -9.23 -12.10
CA VAL A 79 26.22 -7.94 -12.53
C VAL A 79 25.98 -7.94 -14.04
N VAL A 80 24.77 -7.59 -14.46
CA VAL A 80 24.49 -7.21 -15.85
C VAL A 80 24.49 -5.71 -15.95
N LEU A 81 25.46 -5.16 -16.67
CA LEU A 81 25.69 -3.73 -16.78
C LEU A 81 24.96 -3.16 -17.99
N ILE A 82 24.05 -2.21 -17.74
CA ILE A 82 23.49 -1.30 -18.73
C ILE A 82 24.31 0.00 -18.63
N PRO A 83 25.23 0.26 -19.55
CA PRO A 83 26.08 1.46 -19.50
C PRO A 83 25.29 2.72 -19.86
N GLN A 84 25.91 3.89 -19.75
CA GLN A 84 25.32 5.17 -20.18
C GLN A 84 24.81 5.10 -21.63
N GLY A 85 23.72 5.78 -21.94
CA GLY A 85 23.12 5.86 -23.27
C GLY A 85 21.61 5.74 -23.28
N LEU A 86 21.03 5.76 -24.49
CA LEU A 86 19.60 5.61 -24.71
C LEU A 86 19.29 4.18 -25.15
N TRP A 87 18.62 3.41 -24.31
CA TRP A 87 18.34 2.00 -24.52
C TRP A 87 16.85 1.76 -24.69
N LEU A 88 16.38 1.57 -25.94
CA LEU A 88 15.01 1.13 -26.21
C LEU A 88 14.91 -0.39 -26.00
N THR A 89 13.90 -0.85 -25.25
CA THR A 89 13.70 -2.27 -24.99
C THR A 89 12.21 -2.63 -24.89
N GLY A 90 11.87 -3.88 -25.09
CA GLY A 90 10.63 -4.52 -24.64
C GLY A 90 10.84 -5.21 -23.29
N PRO A 91 9.92 -6.11 -22.89
CA PRO A 91 9.94 -6.76 -21.58
C PRO A 91 11.25 -7.47 -21.25
N LEU A 92 11.72 -7.28 -20.02
CA LEU A 92 12.90 -7.91 -19.45
C LEU A 92 12.51 -8.89 -18.36
N VAL A 93 13.05 -10.12 -18.43
CA VAL A 93 12.78 -11.19 -17.48
C VAL A 93 14.00 -11.44 -16.62
N MET A 94 13.92 -11.11 -15.35
CA MET A 94 14.98 -11.31 -14.37
C MET A 94 15.26 -12.80 -14.14
N LYS A 95 16.46 -13.10 -13.68
CA LYS A 95 16.90 -14.44 -13.30
C LYS A 95 17.60 -14.43 -11.94
N SER A 96 17.59 -15.58 -11.26
CA SER A 96 18.26 -15.70 -9.95
C SER A 96 19.75 -15.37 -10.02
N ASN A 97 20.26 -14.78 -8.95
CA ASN A 97 21.65 -14.37 -8.76
C ASN A 97 22.11 -13.23 -9.69
N VAL A 98 21.19 -12.47 -10.29
CA VAL A 98 21.49 -11.36 -11.19
C VAL A 98 21.20 -10.01 -10.53
N ASN A 99 22.18 -9.12 -10.60
CA ASN A 99 22.02 -7.70 -10.36
C ASN A 99 21.99 -6.96 -11.70
N LEU A 100 20.84 -6.42 -12.09
CA LEU A 100 20.71 -5.54 -13.25
C LEU A 100 21.16 -4.12 -12.82
N HIS A 101 22.35 -3.72 -13.23
CA HIS A 101 22.91 -2.42 -12.87
C HIS A 101 22.71 -1.41 -13.99
N VAL A 102 21.87 -0.40 -13.75
CA VAL A 102 21.60 0.69 -14.68
C VAL A 102 22.49 1.87 -14.33
N SER A 103 23.50 2.14 -15.13
CA SER A 103 24.49 3.17 -14.86
C SER A 103 23.87 4.56 -14.81
N ARG A 104 24.48 5.48 -14.05
CA ARG A 104 24.15 6.91 -14.11
C ARG A 104 24.20 7.39 -15.57
N ALA A 105 23.25 8.23 -15.96
CA ALA A 105 23.04 8.70 -17.35
C ALA A 105 22.69 7.58 -18.37
N ALA A 106 22.27 6.38 -17.92
CA ALA A 106 21.55 5.44 -18.76
C ALA A 106 20.04 5.72 -18.67
N LEU A 107 19.38 5.82 -19.80
CA LEU A 107 17.93 5.77 -19.92
C LEU A 107 17.54 4.44 -20.56
N LEU A 108 16.93 3.57 -19.76
CA LEU A 108 16.32 2.32 -20.21
C LEU A 108 14.83 2.58 -20.44
N GLN A 109 14.46 2.83 -21.70
CA GLN A 109 13.08 3.15 -22.08
C GLN A 109 12.37 1.92 -22.64
N PHE A 110 11.19 1.64 -22.13
CA PHE A 110 10.34 0.57 -22.64
C PHE A 110 9.56 1.04 -23.87
N THR A 111 9.44 0.16 -24.85
CA THR A 111 8.74 0.48 -26.11
C THR A 111 7.24 0.68 -25.90
N ASN A 112 6.65 1.58 -26.66
CA ASN A 112 5.19 1.75 -26.74
C ASN A 112 4.53 0.80 -27.75
N ASP A 113 5.33 0.00 -28.47
CA ASP A 113 4.81 -1.06 -29.33
C ASP A 113 4.26 -2.21 -28.48
N LYS A 114 2.94 -2.20 -28.30
CA LYS A 114 2.24 -3.17 -27.47
C LYS A 114 2.30 -4.60 -28.00
N SER A 115 2.70 -4.81 -29.26
CA SER A 115 2.91 -6.15 -29.82
C SER A 115 4.08 -6.89 -29.17
N GLN A 116 5.02 -6.13 -28.57
CA GLN A 116 6.17 -6.68 -27.84
C GLN A 116 5.82 -7.28 -26.47
N TYR A 117 4.62 -7.01 -25.97
CA TYR A 117 4.16 -7.50 -24.67
C TYR A 117 3.17 -8.64 -24.86
N LYS A 118 3.41 -9.77 -24.24
CA LYS A 118 2.50 -10.93 -24.29
C LYS A 118 1.42 -10.78 -23.22
N LEU A 119 0.24 -11.35 -23.47
CA LEU A 119 -0.71 -11.56 -22.40
C LEU A 119 -0.21 -12.69 -21.48
N VAL A 120 -0.29 -12.46 -20.19
CA VAL A 120 0.12 -13.40 -19.14
C VAL A 120 -0.96 -13.47 -18.08
N GLU A 121 -0.99 -14.58 -17.35
CA GLU A 121 -1.66 -14.65 -16.08
C GLU A 121 -0.84 -13.85 -15.07
N GLY A 122 -1.46 -12.88 -14.43
CA GLY A 122 -0.84 -12.01 -13.46
C GLY A 122 -1.77 -11.73 -12.28
N ASN A 123 -1.48 -10.67 -11.56
CA ASN A 123 -2.32 -10.18 -10.48
C ASN A 123 -2.68 -8.71 -10.73
N TYR A 124 -3.92 -8.36 -10.43
CA TYR A 124 -4.37 -6.98 -10.45
C TYR A 124 -5.38 -6.73 -9.34
N GLU A 125 -5.10 -5.72 -8.52
CA GLU A 125 -5.92 -5.37 -7.36
C GLU A 125 -6.24 -6.58 -6.47
N GLY A 126 -5.24 -7.44 -6.22
CA GLY A 126 -5.35 -8.58 -5.33
C GLY A 126 -5.98 -9.83 -5.91
N HIS A 127 -6.42 -9.83 -7.17
CA HIS A 127 -7.00 -10.97 -7.88
C HIS A 127 -6.09 -11.48 -8.98
N VAL A 128 -6.18 -12.78 -9.28
CA VAL A 128 -5.63 -13.34 -10.52
C VAL A 128 -6.35 -12.75 -11.71
N ALA A 129 -5.62 -12.20 -12.66
CA ALA A 129 -6.17 -11.52 -13.83
C ALA A 129 -5.24 -11.60 -15.04
N VAL A 130 -5.81 -11.45 -16.25
CA VAL A 130 -5.01 -11.25 -17.46
C VAL A 130 -4.34 -9.89 -17.43
N ARG A 131 -3.04 -9.86 -17.67
CA ARG A 131 -2.26 -8.62 -17.81
C ARG A 131 -1.34 -8.71 -19.03
N ASN A 132 -0.88 -7.58 -19.55
CA ASN A 132 0.31 -7.61 -20.39
C ASN A 132 1.53 -7.93 -19.53
N GLU A 133 2.49 -8.63 -20.11
CA GLU A 133 3.79 -8.87 -19.50
C GLU A 133 4.40 -7.53 -19.03
N SER A 134 4.90 -7.51 -17.80
CA SER A 134 5.46 -6.30 -17.23
C SER A 134 6.78 -5.91 -17.90
N PRO A 135 7.06 -4.60 -18.04
CA PRO A 135 8.36 -4.13 -18.50
C PRO A 135 9.53 -4.84 -17.83
N VAL A 136 9.50 -5.01 -16.52
CA VAL A 136 10.46 -5.85 -15.79
C VAL A 136 9.71 -6.85 -14.94
N SER A 137 10.03 -8.13 -15.08
CA SER A 137 9.37 -9.20 -14.31
C SER A 137 10.35 -10.22 -13.74
N GLY A 138 9.93 -10.87 -12.65
CA GLY A 138 10.65 -11.99 -12.04
C GLY A 138 9.74 -12.86 -11.19
N THR A 139 9.81 -14.19 -11.36
CA THR A 139 8.98 -15.12 -10.59
C THR A 139 9.82 -16.26 -10.04
N ASN A 140 9.61 -16.61 -8.75
CA ASN A 140 10.30 -17.70 -8.06
C ASN A 140 11.83 -17.54 -8.05
N LEU A 141 12.35 -16.32 -7.90
CA LEU A 141 13.77 -16.02 -7.97
C LEU A 141 14.38 -15.81 -6.59
N THR A 142 15.69 -16.02 -6.52
CA THR A 142 16.46 -15.75 -5.31
C THR A 142 17.71 -14.93 -5.64
N ASN A 143 18.10 -14.02 -4.74
CA ASN A 143 19.24 -13.11 -4.94
C ASN A 143 19.12 -12.31 -6.23
N ILE A 144 18.20 -11.35 -6.27
CA ILE A 144 18.02 -10.47 -7.42
C ILE A 144 18.16 -9.01 -6.99
N ALA A 145 18.68 -8.20 -7.88
CA ALA A 145 18.74 -6.78 -7.66
C ALA A 145 18.54 -5.97 -8.94
N ILE A 146 18.04 -4.75 -8.75
CA ILE A 146 18.09 -3.66 -9.72
C ILE A 146 18.78 -2.50 -9.03
N THR A 147 19.96 -2.12 -9.52
CA THR A 147 20.80 -1.12 -8.84
C THR A 147 21.33 -0.07 -9.80
N GLY A 148 21.97 0.94 -9.26
CA GLY A 148 22.58 2.03 -10.03
C GLY A 148 21.83 3.35 -9.84
N GLU A 149 22.14 4.34 -10.65
CA GLU A 149 21.53 5.68 -10.58
C GLU A 149 20.85 6.07 -11.90
N GLY A 150 20.66 5.12 -12.81
CA GLY A 150 20.03 5.33 -14.11
C GLY A 150 18.51 5.41 -14.01
N ILE A 151 17.89 5.67 -15.16
CA ILE A 151 16.45 5.85 -15.29
C ILE A 151 15.86 4.66 -16.03
N ILE A 152 14.77 4.11 -15.49
CA ILE A 152 13.92 3.10 -16.09
C ILE A 152 12.58 3.74 -16.37
N ASP A 153 12.20 3.89 -17.64
CA ASP A 153 11.01 4.60 -18.09
C ASP A 153 10.00 3.64 -18.73
N GLY A 154 8.82 3.53 -18.12
CA GLY A 154 7.79 2.58 -18.53
C GLY A 154 6.96 3.03 -19.74
N HIS A 155 7.16 4.25 -20.28
CA HIS A 155 6.39 4.83 -21.39
C HIS A 155 4.87 4.75 -21.16
N GLY A 156 4.45 4.99 -19.91
CA GLY A 156 3.10 4.71 -19.44
C GLY A 156 2.01 5.57 -20.09
N GLU A 157 2.36 6.75 -20.63
CA GLU A 157 1.41 7.58 -21.34
C GLU A 157 0.81 6.89 -22.59
N ALA A 158 1.51 5.94 -23.18
CA ALA A 158 1.00 5.14 -24.29
C ALA A 158 -0.08 4.12 -23.86
N TRP A 159 -0.22 3.90 -22.55
CA TRP A 159 -1.11 2.88 -21.99
C TRP A 159 -2.34 3.47 -21.29
N ARG A 160 -2.22 4.67 -20.73
CA ARG A 160 -3.23 5.26 -19.84
C ARG A 160 -4.31 5.99 -20.62
N ALA A 161 -5.56 5.86 -20.17
CA ALA A 161 -6.62 6.78 -20.56
C ALA A 161 -6.38 8.15 -19.91
N VAL A 162 -6.82 9.22 -20.56
CA VAL A 162 -6.65 10.60 -20.07
C VAL A 162 -7.98 11.33 -20.09
N SER A 163 -8.32 11.98 -18.99
CA SER A 163 -9.48 12.84 -18.89
C SER A 163 -9.11 14.26 -19.33
N LYS A 164 -9.99 14.90 -20.14
CA LYS A 164 -9.74 16.22 -20.72
C LYS A 164 -9.54 17.32 -19.67
N ASP A 165 -10.25 17.22 -18.56
CA ASP A 165 -10.18 18.18 -17.44
C ASP A 165 -8.83 18.12 -16.67
N ARG A 166 -8.00 17.14 -16.96
CA ARG A 166 -6.64 16.98 -16.41
C ARG A 166 -5.56 17.62 -17.28
N LEU A 167 -5.92 18.21 -18.42
CA LEU A 167 -5.00 18.77 -19.40
C LEU A 167 -5.38 20.20 -19.76
N THR A 168 -4.38 20.98 -20.16
CA THR A 168 -4.62 22.24 -20.87
C THR A 168 -5.19 21.98 -22.27
N ALA A 169 -5.82 22.97 -22.87
CA ALA A 169 -6.33 22.84 -24.24
C ALA A 169 -5.25 22.46 -25.27
N ALA A 170 -4.04 22.99 -25.12
CA ALA A 170 -2.91 22.68 -26.00
C ALA A 170 -2.45 21.23 -25.85
N GLU A 171 -2.33 20.74 -24.62
CA GLU A 171 -1.96 19.35 -24.34
C GLU A 171 -3.03 18.38 -24.84
N TRP A 172 -4.32 18.70 -24.62
CA TRP A 172 -5.42 17.91 -25.15
C TRP A 172 -5.38 17.80 -26.67
N ASN A 173 -5.23 18.93 -27.38
CA ASN A 173 -5.15 18.95 -28.84
C ASN A 173 -3.95 18.13 -29.35
N LYS A 174 -2.79 18.26 -28.69
CA LYS A 174 -1.61 17.45 -29.01
C LYS A 174 -1.85 15.96 -28.80
N LEU A 175 -2.52 15.60 -27.69
CA LEU A 175 -2.84 14.19 -27.38
C LEU A 175 -3.81 13.62 -28.43
N VAL A 176 -4.88 14.33 -28.78
CA VAL A 176 -5.84 13.90 -29.81
C VAL A 176 -5.14 13.77 -31.18
N ALA A 177 -4.26 14.70 -31.53
CA ALA A 177 -3.50 14.63 -32.78
C ALA A 177 -2.50 13.46 -32.84
N SER A 178 -2.07 12.91 -31.71
CA SER A 178 -1.20 11.73 -31.67
C SER A 178 -1.91 10.42 -32.03
N GLY A 179 -3.23 10.44 -32.23
CA GLY A 179 -4.05 9.28 -32.49
C GLY A 179 -4.90 8.86 -31.28
N GLY A 180 -5.27 7.58 -31.20
CA GLY A 180 -6.16 7.08 -30.15
C GLY A 180 -7.65 7.36 -30.43
N ILE A 181 -8.48 7.22 -29.39
CA ILE A 181 -9.95 7.31 -29.50
C ILE A 181 -10.46 8.35 -28.50
N VAL A 182 -11.19 9.33 -28.95
CA VAL A 182 -11.91 10.26 -28.07
C VAL A 182 -13.29 9.69 -27.78
N SER A 183 -13.69 9.74 -26.50
CA SER A 183 -15.04 9.31 -26.06
C SER A 183 -16.15 10.10 -26.77
N GLU A 184 -17.34 9.53 -26.90
CA GLU A 184 -18.50 10.16 -27.54
C GLU A 184 -18.87 11.54 -26.95
N ASN A 185 -18.68 11.70 -25.62
CA ASN A 185 -18.92 12.97 -24.93
C ASN A 185 -17.73 13.97 -25.00
N GLY A 186 -16.65 13.62 -25.70
CA GLY A 186 -15.47 14.44 -25.89
C GLY A 186 -14.60 14.67 -24.62
N ARG A 187 -14.87 13.94 -23.53
CA ARG A 187 -14.22 14.18 -22.22
C ARG A 187 -13.05 13.25 -21.89
N SER A 188 -12.91 12.15 -22.61
CA SER A 188 -11.85 11.17 -22.36
C SER A 188 -11.14 10.78 -23.65
N TRP A 189 -9.85 10.59 -23.57
CA TRP A 189 -9.02 10.00 -24.62
C TRP A 189 -8.57 8.60 -24.18
N TYR A 190 -8.61 7.66 -25.11
CA TYR A 190 -8.18 6.27 -24.92
C TYR A 190 -7.09 5.88 -25.90
N PRO A 191 -6.11 5.06 -25.53
CA PRO A 191 -4.96 4.72 -26.37
C PRO A 191 -5.34 4.00 -27.67
N SER A 192 -6.42 3.20 -27.66
CA SER A 192 -6.80 2.40 -28.82
C SER A 192 -8.25 1.87 -28.73
N GLN A 193 -8.73 1.32 -29.85
CA GLN A 193 -10.02 0.62 -29.89
C GLN A 193 -10.04 -0.65 -29.02
N SER A 194 -8.90 -1.36 -28.90
CA SER A 194 -8.74 -2.50 -28.01
C SER A 194 -8.97 -2.10 -26.55
N TYR A 195 -8.44 -0.94 -26.13
CA TYR A 195 -8.70 -0.38 -24.81
C TYR A 195 -10.20 -0.12 -24.57
N VAL A 196 -10.86 0.56 -25.52
CA VAL A 196 -12.30 0.88 -25.40
C VAL A 196 -13.16 -0.39 -25.34
N LYS A 197 -12.83 -1.41 -26.13
CA LYS A 197 -13.50 -2.71 -26.05
C LYS A 197 -13.37 -3.33 -24.66
N GLY A 198 -12.17 -3.34 -24.08
CA GLY A 198 -11.92 -3.86 -22.75
C GLY A 198 -12.71 -3.11 -21.68
N LEU A 199 -12.71 -1.77 -21.74
CA LEU A 199 -13.46 -0.92 -20.82
C LEU A 199 -14.98 -1.20 -20.83
N LYS A 200 -15.55 -1.50 -22.02
CA LYS A 200 -16.98 -1.77 -22.21
C LYS A 200 -17.37 -3.24 -21.98
N THR A 201 -16.41 -4.14 -21.81
CA THR A 201 -16.65 -5.59 -21.68
C THR A 201 -16.64 -6.02 -20.21
N SER A 202 -17.81 -6.42 -19.70
CA SER A 202 -17.90 -7.00 -18.37
C SER A 202 -17.06 -8.27 -18.28
N GLY A 203 -16.22 -8.37 -17.23
CA GLY A 203 -15.33 -9.51 -17.02
C GLY A 203 -14.15 -9.59 -18.01
N ALA A 204 -13.77 -8.48 -18.67
CA ALA A 204 -12.48 -8.41 -19.35
C ALA A 204 -11.35 -8.64 -18.34
N GLY A 205 -10.38 -9.48 -18.71
CA GLY A 205 -9.28 -9.86 -17.84
C GLY A 205 -9.54 -11.01 -16.87
N VAL A 206 -10.74 -11.55 -16.82
CA VAL A 206 -11.05 -12.73 -15.99
C VAL A 206 -10.46 -13.99 -16.64
N ILE A 207 -9.81 -14.82 -15.80
CA ILE A 207 -9.32 -16.16 -16.14
C ILE A 207 -10.17 -17.20 -15.40
N GLY A 208 -10.37 -18.35 -16.00
CA GLY A 208 -11.20 -19.44 -15.46
C GLY A 208 -12.59 -19.50 -16.08
N ASN A 209 -13.40 -20.47 -15.67
CA ASN A 209 -14.74 -20.72 -16.25
C ASN A 209 -14.71 -20.87 -17.78
N GLY A 210 -13.70 -21.54 -18.32
CA GLY A 210 -13.52 -21.75 -19.76
C GLY A 210 -12.85 -20.59 -20.52
N LYS A 211 -12.55 -19.47 -19.87
CA LYS A 211 -11.82 -18.36 -20.50
C LYS A 211 -10.31 -18.52 -20.38
N THR A 212 -9.61 -18.27 -21.46
CA THR A 212 -8.15 -18.37 -21.61
C THR A 212 -7.51 -17.00 -21.85
N LEU A 213 -6.18 -16.94 -21.89
CA LEU A 213 -5.47 -15.73 -22.30
C LEU A 213 -5.88 -15.27 -23.71
N ARG A 214 -6.05 -16.23 -24.65
CA ARG A 214 -6.43 -15.94 -26.04
C ARG A 214 -7.76 -15.23 -26.17
N ASP A 215 -8.72 -15.54 -25.34
CA ASP A 215 -10.05 -14.91 -25.35
C ASP A 215 -9.97 -13.43 -24.96
N ASN A 216 -8.88 -13.01 -24.35
CA ASN A 216 -8.62 -11.65 -23.92
C ASN A 216 -7.76 -10.82 -24.91
N GLU A 217 -7.24 -11.42 -25.98
CA GLU A 217 -6.45 -10.71 -27.01
C GLU A 217 -7.19 -9.48 -27.62
N PRO A 218 -8.51 -9.51 -27.89
CA PRO A 218 -9.23 -8.35 -28.40
C PRO A 218 -9.24 -7.13 -27.47
N PHE A 219 -8.91 -7.32 -26.18
CA PHE A 219 -8.90 -6.32 -25.10
C PHE A 219 -7.51 -6.00 -24.60
N LYS A 220 -6.46 -6.46 -25.27
CA LYS A 220 -5.07 -6.46 -24.81
C LYS A 220 -4.62 -5.10 -24.25
N ASP A 221 -4.89 -4.02 -24.94
CA ASP A 221 -4.45 -2.69 -24.56
C ASP A 221 -5.09 -2.17 -23.26
N PHE A 222 -6.22 -2.74 -22.86
CA PHE A 222 -6.91 -2.44 -21.61
C PHE A 222 -6.14 -2.97 -20.39
N PHE A 223 -5.39 -4.06 -20.55
CA PHE A 223 -4.66 -4.71 -19.46
C PHE A 223 -3.28 -4.08 -19.26
N ARG A 224 -3.27 -2.82 -18.84
CA ARG A 224 -2.04 -2.06 -18.57
C ARG A 224 -1.11 -2.83 -17.62
N PRO A 225 0.16 -3.09 -17.96
CA PRO A 225 1.07 -3.79 -17.07
C PRO A 225 1.49 -2.88 -15.90
N ASN A 226 1.80 -3.48 -14.75
CA ASN A 226 2.62 -2.82 -13.74
C ASN A 226 4.07 -2.80 -14.24
N MET A 227 4.87 -1.77 -13.91
CA MET A 227 6.19 -1.61 -14.51
C MET A 227 7.18 -2.67 -14.02
N LEU A 228 7.32 -2.85 -12.73
CA LEU A 228 8.17 -3.87 -12.13
C LEU A 228 7.30 -4.84 -11.31
N VAL A 229 7.28 -6.11 -11.70
CA VAL A 229 6.53 -7.15 -10.99
C VAL A 229 7.46 -8.28 -10.54
N LEU A 230 7.55 -8.47 -9.23
CA LEU A 230 8.31 -9.56 -8.62
C LEU A 230 7.36 -10.45 -7.82
N THR A 231 7.25 -11.73 -8.20
CA THR A 231 6.36 -12.69 -7.57
C THR A 231 7.14 -13.83 -6.93
N ASN A 232 6.87 -14.10 -5.63
CA ASN A 232 7.49 -15.19 -4.88
C ASN A 232 9.03 -15.20 -4.96
N CYS A 233 9.64 -14.00 -4.85
CA CYS A 233 11.09 -13.83 -4.90
C CYS A 233 11.67 -13.68 -3.48
N LYS A 234 12.92 -14.11 -3.29
CA LYS A 234 13.64 -14.01 -2.02
C LYS A 234 14.94 -13.24 -2.17
N LYS A 235 15.26 -12.43 -1.15
CA LYS A 235 16.45 -11.57 -1.12
C LYS A 235 16.49 -10.67 -2.34
N VAL A 236 15.63 -9.66 -2.31
CA VAL A 236 15.44 -8.67 -3.38
C VAL A 236 16.03 -7.34 -2.96
N LEU A 237 16.77 -6.68 -3.85
CA LEU A 237 17.30 -5.34 -3.63
C LEU A 237 16.95 -4.42 -4.81
N LEU A 238 16.23 -3.34 -4.52
CA LEU A 238 16.05 -2.21 -5.44
C LEU A 238 16.81 -1.02 -4.85
N GLN A 239 17.82 -0.49 -5.56
CA GLN A 239 18.68 0.53 -4.99
C GLN A 239 19.13 1.60 -5.98
N GLY A 240 18.84 2.86 -5.65
CA GLY A 240 19.39 4.05 -6.29
C GLY A 240 18.74 4.45 -7.61
N VAL A 241 18.09 3.53 -8.31
CA VAL A 241 17.47 3.77 -9.63
C VAL A 241 16.29 4.72 -9.54
N THR A 242 16.03 5.40 -10.65
CA THR A 242 14.77 6.10 -10.88
C THR A 242 13.87 5.23 -11.74
N LEU A 243 12.67 4.93 -11.23
CA LEU A 243 11.58 4.31 -11.99
C LEU A 243 10.55 5.38 -12.28
N GLN A 244 10.12 5.51 -13.53
CA GLN A 244 9.19 6.58 -13.87
C GLN A 244 8.20 6.16 -14.95
N ASN A 245 7.08 6.91 -14.97
CA ASN A 245 6.12 6.85 -16.05
C ASN A 245 5.57 5.45 -16.30
N SER A 246 5.14 4.78 -15.22
CA SER A 246 4.57 3.43 -15.26
C SER A 246 3.23 3.39 -15.99
N PRO A 247 2.92 2.32 -16.73
CA PRO A 247 1.59 2.11 -17.32
C PRO A 247 0.46 1.96 -16.29
N ALA A 248 0.75 1.36 -15.12
CA ALA A 248 -0.12 1.23 -13.95
C ALA A 248 0.70 1.38 -12.67
N TRP A 249 0.65 0.46 -11.69
CA TRP A 249 1.52 0.48 -10.50
C TRP A 249 3.00 0.44 -10.90
N ASP A 250 3.84 1.21 -10.20
CA ASP A 250 5.26 1.27 -10.55
C ASP A 250 6.00 0.02 -10.08
N ILE A 251 6.01 -0.22 -8.77
CA ILE A 251 6.66 -1.39 -8.19
C ILE A 251 5.60 -2.27 -7.51
N HIS A 252 5.40 -3.48 -8.01
CA HIS A 252 4.54 -4.47 -7.40
C HIS A 252 5.33 -5.69 -6.96
N THR A 253 5.36 -5.94 -5.66
CA THR A 253 5.98 -7.14 -5.08
C THR A 253 4.91 -8.01 -4.45
N LEU A 254 4.80 -9.24 -4.93
CA LEU A 254 3.80 -10.23 -4.50
C LEU A 254 4.48 -11.45 -3.90
N LEU A 255 4.12 -11.82 -2.66
CA LEU A 255 4.65 -13.00 -1.96
C LEU A 255 6.18 -13.01 -1.78
N CYS A 256 6.83 -11.86 -1.85
CA CYS A 256 8.29 -11.77 -1.70
C CYS A 256 8.72 -11.84 -0.23
N GLU A 257 9.95 -12.32 -0.04
CA GLU A 257 10.59 -12.42 1.27
C GLU A 257 11.98 -11.77 1.23
N ASP A 258 12.33 -11.03 2.28
CA ASP A 258 13.59 -10.28 2.37
C ASP A 258 13.74 -9.26 1.23
N LEU A 259 12.82 -8.28 1.19
CA LEU A 259 12.81 -7.19 0.22
C LEU A 259 13.45 -5.92 0.82
N THR A 260 14.42 -5.36 0.11
CA THR A 260 14.99 -4.04 0.44
C THR A 260 14.79 -3.08 -0.73
N VAL A 261 14.16 -1.92 -0.46
CA VAL A 261 14.02 -0.79 -1.39
C VAL A 261 14.73 0.39 -0.76
N GLN A 262 15.83 0.84 -1.34
CA GLN A 262 16.72 1.83 -0.74
C GLN A 262 17.14 2.90 -1.73
N ASN A 263 16.95 4.18 -1.37
CA ASN A 263 17.33 5.33 -2.20
C ASN A 263 16.74 5.30 -3.63
N VAL A 264 15.56 4.69 -3.80
CA VAL A 264 14.85 4.62 -5.07
C VAL A 264 14.04 5.90 -5.29
N ARG A 265 13.91 6.33 -6.52
CA ARG A 265 13.05 7.45 -6.91
C ARG A 265 11.96 6.94 -7.84
N VAL A 266 10.70 7.04 -7.40
CA VAL A 266 9.54 6.79 -8.26
C VAL A 266 8.96 8.13 -8.71
N ARG A 267 8.64 8.24 -10.02
CA ARG A 267 8.08 9.46 -10.61
C ARG A 267 6.97 9.11 -11.59
N ASN A 268 5.74 9.21 -11.16
CA ASN A 268 4.58 9.15 -12.03
C ASN A 268 3.93 10.53 -12.16
N PRO A 269 3.34 10.87 -13.32
CA PRO A 269 2.51 12.06 -13.42
C PRO A 269 1.38 12.03 -12.38
N TRP A 270 1.05 13.18 -11.80
CA TRP A 270 0.00 13.30 -10.78
C TRP A 270 -1.38 12.77 -11.24
N ASN A 271 -1.61 12.74 -12.54
CA ASN A 271 -2.82 12.24 -13.19
C ASN A 271 -2.69 10.80 -13.70
N ALA A 272 -1.62 10.10 -13.35
CA ALA A 272 -1.43 8.71 -13.74
C ALA A 272 -2.42 7.80 -12.99
N GLN A 273 -3.46 7.38 -13.68
CA GLN A 273 -4.46 6.47 -13.13
C GLN A 273 -3.80 5.14 -12.69
N ASN A 274 -4.01 4.73 -11.44
CA ASN A 274 -3.32 3.61 -10.79
C ASN A 274 -1.79 3.73 -10.87
N GLY A 275 -1.28 4.95 -10.76
CA GLY A 275 0.15 5.23 -10.76
C GLY A 275 0.76 5.15 -9.37
N ASP A 276 0.44 4.07 -8.63
CA ASP A 276 0.95 3.79 -7.29
C ASP A 276 2.48 3.72 -7.31
N GLY A 277 3.12 4.18 -6.25
CA GLY A 277 4.57 4.17 -6.16
C GLY A 277 5.13 2.79 -5.89
N ILE A 278 4.67 2.15 -4.81
CA ILE A 278 5.02 0.76 -4.51
C ILE A 278 3.86 0.05 -3.81
N ASP A 279 3.54 -1.13 -4.29
CA ASP A 279 2.58 -2.07 -3.70
C ASP A 279 3.30 -3.30 -3.17
N VAL A 280 3.28 -3.44 -1.84
CA VAL A 280 3.86 -4.57 -1.13
C VAL A 280 2.74 -5.52 -0.74
N GLU A 281 2.57 -6.60 -1.51
CA GLU A 281 1.44 -7.53 -1.37
C GLU A 281 1.86 -8.88 -0.82
N SER A 282 1.33 -9.28 0.34
CA SER A 282 1.61 -10.59 0.97
C SER A 282 3.12 -10.88 1.15
N CYS A 283 3.92 -9.83 1.38
CA CYS A 283 5.38 -9.93 1.54
C CYS A 283 5.79 -10.01 3.02
N ARG A 284 6.99 -10.50 3.27
CA ARG A 284 7.56 -10.62 4.62
C ARG A 284 9.00 -10.12 4.68
N ASN A 285 9.37 -9.49 5.81
CA ASN A 285 10.69 -8.93 6.05
C ASN A 285 11.06 -7.88 4.99
N VAL A 286 10.39 -6.73 5.06
CA VAL A 286 10.50 -5.67 4.05
C VAL A 286 11.12 -4.43 4.66
N LEU A 287 12.08 -3.81 3.97
CA LEU A 287 12.66 -2.52 4.30
C LEU A 287 12.51 -1.56 3.13
N ILE A 288 11.85 -0.43 3.37
CA ILE A 288 11.74 0.70 2.42
C ILE A 288 12.33 1.92 3.09
N GLU A 289 13.50 2.39 2.62
CA GLU A 289 14.18 3.51 3.26
C GLU A 289 14.83 4.48 2.29
N GLY A 290 14.94 5.75 2.70
CA GLY A 290 15.68 6.78 1.97
C GLY A 290 15.15 7.07 0.57
N SER A 291 13.91 6.71 0.29
CA SER A 291 13.33 6.71 -1.06
C SER A 291 12.33 7.86 -1.24
N THR A 292 12.08 8.21 -2.50
CA THR A 292 11.14 9.26 -2.87
C THR A 292 10.07 8.69 -3.80
N PHE A 293 8.80 8.94 -3.46
CA PHE A 293 7.66 8.50 -4.26
C PHE A 293 6.82 9.71 -4.67
N ASP A 294 6.81 10.02 -5.96
CA ASP A 294 5.92 10.99 -6.58
C ASP A 294 4.92 10.20 -7.42
N ALA A 295 3.76 9.93 -6.84
CA ALA A 295 2.80 8.96 -7.37
C ALA A 295 1.53 9.63 -7.89
N GLY A 296 0.86 8.97 -8.82
CA GLY A 296 -0.46 9.39 -9.33
C GLY A 296 -1.63 8.71 -8.62
N ASP A 297 -1.33 7.76 -7.72
CA ASP A 297 -2.25 7.07 -6.82
C ASP A 297 -1.55 6.87 -5.45
N ASP A 298 -1.68 5.74 -4.76
CA ASP A 298 -1.07 5.54 -3.45
C ASP A 298 0.48 5.60 -3.49
N GLY A 299 1.13 6.21 -2.50
CA GLY A 299 2.60 6.37 -2.46
C GLY A 299 3.30 5.06 -2.08
N ILE A 300 3.21 4.67 -0.80
CA ILE A 300 3.67 3.37 -0.29
C ILE A 300 2.44 2.62 0.20
N CYS A 301 2.07 1.53 -0.46
CA CYS A 301 0.85 0.78 -0.20
C CYS A 301 1.13 -0.66 0.25
N ILE A 302 0.54 -1.05 1.36
CA ILE A 302 0.58 -2.40 1.91
C ILE A 302 -0.71 -3.12 1.52
N LYS A 303 -0.58 -4.26 0.85
CA LYS A 303 -1.68 -5.10 0.38
C LYS A 303 -1.49 -6.56 0.78
N SER A 304 -2.53 -7.38 0.73
CA SER A 304 -2.45 -8.82 0.99
C SER A 304 -3.56 -9.63 0.31
N GLY A 305 -3.92 -9.22 -0.89
CA GLY A 305 -4.98 -9.86 -1.68
C GLY A 305 -6.37 -9.33 -1.38
N ARG A 306 -7.31 -9.71 -2.22
CA ARG A 306 -8.67 -9.17 -2.25
C ARG A 306 -9.70 -10.27 -1.99
N ASP A 307 -10.70 -9.98 -1.16
CA ASP A 307 -11.89 -10.78 -0.91
C ASP A 307 -11.57 -12.25 -0.57
N GLU A 308 -12.35 -13.19 -1.06
CA GLU A 308 -12.18 -14.62 -0.80
C GLU A 308 -10.80 -15.15 -1.26
N GLU A 309 -10.32 -14.71 -2.43
CA GLU A 309 -9.02 -15.15 -2.95
C GLU A 309 -7.87 -14.73 -2.01
N GLY A 310 -7.90 -13.49 -1.53
CA GLY A 310 -6.92 -13.00 -0.56
C GLY A 310 -7.00 -13.74 0.78
N ARG A 311 -8.21 -14.00 1.28
CA ARG A 311 -8.41 -14.79 2.51
C ARG A 311 -7.91 -16.23 2.35
N LYS A 312 -8.23 -16.90 1.24
CA LYS A 312 -7.74 -18.27 0.94
C LYS A 312 -6.22 -18.32 0.80
N ARG A 313 -5.60 -17.30 0.21
CA ARG A 313 -4.13 -17.17 0.16
C ARG A 313 -3.54 -17.16 1.57
N GLY A 314 -4.21 -16.52 2.53
CA GLY A 314 -3.86 -16.53 3.95
C GLY A 314 -2.45 -16.01 4.28
N ARG A 315 -1.87 -15.16 3.43
CA ARG A 315 -0.53 -14.59 3.57
C ARG A 315 -0.64 -13.10 3.88
N PRO A 316 -0.43 -12.70 5.13
CA PRO A 316 -0.36 -11.28 5.48
C PRO A 316 0.89 -10.64 4.89
N THR A 317 0.87 -9.32 4.77
CA THR A 317 2.11 -8.55 4.68
C THR A 317 2.58 -8.26 6.09
N GLU A 318 3.80 -8.67 6.42
CA GLU A 318 4.29 -8.63 7.80
C GLU A 318 5.78 -8.31 7.93
N ASN A 319 6.15 -7.77 9.10
CA ASN A 319 7.53 -7.44 9.43
C ASN A 319 8.10 -6.39 8.44
N VAL A 320 7.43 -5.24 8.36
CA VAL A 320 7.76 -4.17 7.42
C VAL A 320 8.34 -2.98 8.15
N ILE A 321 9.41 -2.41 7.62
CA ILE A 321 9.98 -1.13 8.04
C ILE A 321 9.89 -0.15 6.87
N VAL A 322 9.28 1.00 7.12
CA VAL A 322 9.22 2.15 6.20
C VAL A 322 9.82 3.35 6.93
N ARG A 323 10.94 3.88 6.47
CA ARG A 323 11.59 5.00 7.16
C ARG A 323 12.36 5.93 6.23
N ASP A 324 12.51 7.17 6.66
CA ASP A 324 13.30 8.18 5.93
C ASP A 324 12.84 8.37 4.48
N ASN A 325 11.51 8.31 4.23
CA ASN A 325 10.95 8.44 2.89
C ASN A 325 10.21 9.77 2.71
N VAL A 326 10.20 10.27 1.47
CA VAL A 326 9.42 11.45 1.09
C VAL A 326 8.39 11.07 0.03
N ILE A 327 7.12 11.39 0.27
CA ILE A 327 6.01 11.08 -0.63
C ILE A 327 5.37 12.38 -1.12
N TYR A 328 5.17 12.48 -2.43
CA TYR A 328 4.56 13.63 -3.09
C TYR A 328 3.28 13.25 -3.82
N ARG A 329 2.25 14.10 -3.71
CA ARG A 329 1.05 14.11 -4.57
C ARG A 329 0.26 12.79 -4.67
N ALA A 330 0.55 11.83 -3.88
CA ALA A 330 -0.12 10.51 -3.86
C ALA A 330 -1.55 10.61 -3.29
N HIS A 331 -2.42 9.64 -3.60
CA HIS A 331 -3.72 9.52 -2.94
C HIS A 331 -3.62 9.15 -1.45
N GLY A 332 -2.50 8.61 -1.02
CA GLY A 332 -2.15 8.40 0.38
C GLY A 332 -0.63 8.33 0.55
N GLY A 333 -0.10 8.96 1.60
CA GLY A 333 1.35 8.93 1.87
C GLY A 333 1.83 7.52 2.22
N PHE A 334 1.32 6.99 3.33
CA PHE A 334 1.46 5.59 3.71
C PHE A 334 0.06 4.96 3.82
N VAL A 335 -0.14 3.84 3.14
CA VAL A 335 -1.45 3.24 2.93
C VAL A 335 -1.46 1.76 3.33
N ILE A 336 -2.52 1.30 3.98
CA ILE A 336 -2.86 -0.12 4.12
C ILE A 336 -4.23 -0.34 3.49
N GLY A 337 -4.29 -1.22 2.49
CA GLY A 337 -5.53 -1.58 1.81
C GLY A 337 -5.76 -0.84 0.47
N SER A 338 -7.00 -0.94 -0.09
CA SER A 338 -8.15 -1.71 0.42
C SER A 338 -7.99 -3.24 0.33
N GLU A 339 -7.10 -3.75 -0.49
CA GLU A 339 -6.81 -5.18 -0.72
C GLU A 339 -5.95 -5.73 0.44
N MET A 340 -6.57 -5.95 1.62
CA MET A 340 -5.88 -6.39 2.85
C MET A 340 -6.45 -7.70 3.40
N SER A 341 -7.02 -8.54 2.53
CA SER A 341 -7.80 -9.74 2.93
C SER A 341 -6.96 -10.82 3.59
N GLY A 342 -5.66 -10.90 3.32
CA GLY A 342 -4.71 -11.75 4.04
C GLY A 342 -4.20 -11.17 5.35
N GLY A 343 -4.56 -9.90 5.66
CA GLY A 343 -4.09 -9.19 6.84
C GLY A 343 -2.76 -8.44 6.68
N ALA A 344 -2.45 -7.59 7.66
CA ALA A 344 -1.16 -6.90 7.76
C ALA A 344 -0.76 -6.76 9.23
N ARG A 345 0.53 -6.97 9.56
CA ARG A 345 0.98 -6.90 10.96
C ARG A 345 2.47 -6.62 11.12
N ASN A 346 2.82 -6.13 12.30
CA ASN A 346 4.20 -5.79 12.67
C ASN A 346 4.83 -4.84 11.66
N ILE A 347 4.19 -3.69 11.46
CA ILE A 347 4.62 -2.65 10.51
C ILE A 347 5.11 -1.44 11.30
N PHE A 348 6.29 -0.96 10.95
CA PHE A 348 6.98 0.15 11.59
C PHE A 348 7.23 1.26 10.58
N VAL A 349 6.57 2.42 10.76
CA VAL A 349 6.72 3.58 9.89
C VAL A 349 7.31 4.72 10.67
N SER A 350 8.43 5.29 10.23
CA SER A 350 9.03 6.42 10.93
C SER A 350 9.75 7.40 10.02
N ASP A 351 9.88 8.63 10.53
CA ASP A 351 10.76 9.65 9.94
C ASP A 351 10.44 9.92 8.46
N CYS A 352 9.13 9.95 8.13
CA CYS A 352 8.64 10.17 6.78
C CYS A 352 7.98 11.54 6.63
N THR A 353 8.06 12.09 5.42
CA THR A 353 7.44 13.38 5.07
C THR A 353 6.46 13.19 3.91
N PHE A 354 5.21 13.69 4.07
CA PHE A 354 4.17 13.65 3.05
C PHE A 354 3.83 15.09 2.62
N ILE A 355 3.88 15.35 1.31
CA ILE A 355 3.72 16.70 0.76
C ILE A 355 2.67 16.69 -0.35
N GLY A 356 1.54 17.36 -0.14
CA GLY A 356 0.49 17.49 -1.14
C GLY A 356 -0.19 16.17 -1.48
N THR A 357 -0.18 15.18 -0.57
CA THR A 357 -0.95 13.94 -0.73
C THR A 357 -2.43 14.20 -0.43
N ASP A 358 -3.34 13.43 -1.02
CA ASP A 358 -4.76 13.56 -0.71
C ASP A 358 -5.03 13.22 0.76
N ILE A 359 -4.42 12.14 1.25
CA ILE A 359 -4.50 11.69 2.65
C ILE A 359 -3.07 11.43 3.15
N GLY A 360 -2.81 11.72 4.41
CA GLY A 360 -1.50 11.45 5.00
C GLY A 360 -1.30 9.97 5.31
N LEU A 361 -1.81 9.51 6.46
CA LEU A 361 -1.86 8.11 6.85
C LEU A 361 -3.24 7.56 6.50
N ARG A 362 -3.31 6.54 5.63
CA ARG A 362 -4.55 6.05 5.06
C ARG A 362 -4.74 4.56 5.29
N PHE A 363 -5.72 4.19 6.14
CA PHE A 363 -6.09 2.81 6.43
C PHE A 363 -7.50 2.57 5.91
N LYS A 364 -7.63 1.82 4.79
CA LYS A 364 -8.88 1.69 4.06
C LYS A 364 -9.25 0.23 3.83
N THR A 365 -10.53 -0.09 4.02
CA THR A 365 -11.10 -1.41 3.74
C THR A 365 -12.62 -1.30 3.52
N THR A 366 -13.27 -2.41 3.25
CA THR A 366 -14.73 -2.48 3.13
C THR A 366 -15.23 -3.87 3.52
N ARG A 367 -16.53 -3.99 3.81
CA ARG A 367 -17.20 -5.29 3.96
C ARG A 367 -16.88 -6.19 2.78
N GLY A 368 -16.72 -7.49 3.02
CA GLY A 368 -16.33 -8.47 2.00
C GLY A 368 -14.82 -8.75 1.94
N ARG A 369 -13.99 -7.77 2.32
CA ARG A 369 -12.53 -7.96 2.33
C ARG A 369 -12.11 -9.00 3.36
N GLY A 370 -12.64 -8.94 4.58
CA GLY A 370 -12.07 -9.68 5.71
C GLY A 370 -10.65 -9.22 6.03
N GLY A 371 -9.88 -10.09 6.66
CA GLY A 371 -8.50 -9.78 7.05
C GLY A 371 -8.39 -8.93 8.32
N MET A 372 -7.25 -8.99 8.96
CA MET A 372 -6.96 -8.26 10.19
C MET A 372 -5.67 -7.45 10.04
N VAL A 373 -5.75 -6.17 10.36
CA VAL A 373 -4.59 -5.28 10.42
C VAL A 373 -4.33 -4.95 11.88
N GLU A 374 -3.14 -5.31 12.37
CA GLU A 374 -2.77 -5.11 13.77
C GLU A 374 -1.27 -4.90 14.00
N ASN A 375 -0.92 -4.37 15.17
CA ASN A 375 0.45 -4.08 15.55
C ASN A 375 1.16 -3.16 14.56
N ILE A 376 0.55 -2.00 14.32
CA ILE A 376 1.06 -0.96 13.43
C ILE A 376 1.64 0.16 14.29
N PHE A 377 2.91 0.46 14.10
CA PHE A 377 3.68 1.42 14.88
C PHE A 377 4.18 2.54 13.96
N ILE A 378 3.77 3.77 14.26
CA ILE A 378 4.06 4.95 13.43
C ILE A 378 4.61 6.05 14.31
N LYS A 379 5.70 6.70 13.89
CA LYS A 379 6.23 7.85 14.62
C LYS A 379 6.97 8.85 13.72
N ASN A 380 7.08 10.09 14.20
CA ASN A 380 7.85 11.16 13.54
C ASN A 380 7.41 11.40 12.09
N ILE A 381 6.12 11.65 11.88
CA ILE A 381 5.58 11.91 10.55
C ILE A 381 5.33 13.41 10.38
N SER A 382 5.90 13.98 9.33
CA SER A 382 5.68 15.37 8.92
C SER A 382 4.76 15.42 7.71
N MET A 383 3.70 16.25 7.78
CA MET A 383 2.72 16.39 6.71
C MET A 383 2.53 17.86 6.34
N ARG A 384 2.45 18.15 5.06
CA ARG A 384 2.19 19.49 4.54
C ARG A 384 1.23 19.45 3.36
N ASP A 385 0.23 20.36 3.40
CA ASP A 385 -0.72 20.58 2.30
C ASP A 385 -1.46 19.28 1.91
N ILE A 386 -2.00 18.58 2.90
CA ILE A 386 -2.83 17.37 2.72
C ILE A 386 -4.22 17.81 2.27
N ALA A 387 -4.73 17.22 1.19
CA ALA A 387 -6.00 17.67 0.61
C ALA A 387 -7.22 17.31 1.49
N HIS A 388 -7.22 16.14 2.11
CA HIS A 388 -8.33 15.63 2.91
C HIS A 388 -7.93 15.37 4.37
N GLU A 389 -7.79 14.12 4.79
CA GLU A 389 -7.49 13.78 6.18
C GLU A 389 -5.97 13.62 6.41
N ALA A 390 -5.48 14.17 7.54
CA ALA A 390 -4.12 13.86 7.98
C ALA A 390 -4.00 12.37 8.38
N ILE A 391 -4.99 11.84 9.12
CA ILE A 391 -5.07 10.43 9.49
C ILE A 391 -6.48 9.91 9.21
N LEU A 392 -6.61 8.88 8.39
CA LEU A 392 -7.87 8.24 8.01
C LEU A 392 -7.86 6.74 8.33
N PHE A 393 -8.84 6.32 9.11
CA PHE A 393 -9.27 4.93 9.24
C PHE A 393 -10.66 4.80 8.62
N ASP A 394 -10.83 4.06 7.55
CA ASP A 394 -12.09 3.94 6.82
C ASP A 394 -12.43 2.50 6.46
N MET A 395 -13.53 2.00 7.03
CA MET A 395 -14.07 0.67 6.73
C MET A 395 -15.25 0.70 5.74
N TYR A 396 -15.45 1.82 5.04
CA TYR A 396 -16.49 2.03 4.02
C TYR A 396 -15.93 2.40 2.65
N TYR A 397 -14.69 2.00 2.36
CA TYR A 397 -14.06 2.31 1.09
C TYR A 397 -14.96 1.92 -0.09
N SER A 398 -15.30 2.88 -0.95
CA SER A 398 -16.25 2.75 -2.08
C SER A 398 -17.71 2.46 -1.68
N GLY A 399 -18.08 2.61 -0.41
CA GLY A 399 -19.45 2.43 0.08
C GLY A 399 -20.04 3.68 0.71
N LYS A 400 -21.35 3.66 1.01
CA LYS A 400 -22.00 4.74 1.77
C LYS A 400 -21.63 4.67 3.25
N SER A 401 -21.25 5.81 3.79
CA SER A 401 -20.88 5.96 5.19
C SER A 401 -22.10 6.00 6.12
N PRO A 402 -22.01 5.46 7.35
CA PRO A 402 -23.01 5.66 8.38
C PRO A 402 -23.25 7.14 8.73
N GLY A 403 -22.23 7.99 8.62
CA GLY A 403 -22.36 9.42 8.88
C GLY A 403 -23.14 10.20 7.81
N GLU A 404 -23.44 9.56 6.68
CA GLU A 404 -24.25 10.11 5.60
C GLU A 404 -25.74 9.70 5.72
N SER A 405 -26.09 8.83 6.67
CA SER A 405 -27.46 8.50 6.99
C SER A 405 -27.93 9.38 8.17
N ASP A 406 -29.10 10.00 8.04
CA ASP A 406 -29.68 10.85 9.08
C ASP A 406 -30.03 10.10 10.38
N ASP A 407 -29.99 8.78 10.38
CA ASP A 407 -30.33 7.95 11.54
C ASP A 407 -29.12 7.20 12.12
N VAL A 408 -28.45 7.88 13.04
CA VAL A 408 -27.30 7.36 13.80
C VAL A 408 -27.60 6.04 14.52
N ASN A 409 -28.85 5.78 14.89
CA ASN A 409 -29.27 4.61 15.65
C ASN A 409 -29.75 3.43 14.79
N ASN A 410 -30.07 3.66 13.51
CA ASN A 410 -30.61 2.66 12.58
C ASN A 410 -29.58 2.21 11.51
N GLN A 411 -28.35 2.06 11.92
CA GLN A 411 -27.30 1.55 11.03
C GLN A 411 -27.53 0.07 10.70
N THR A 412 -27.31 -0.32 9.44
CA THR A 412 -27.39 -1.71 9.04
C THR A 412 -26.24 -2.51 9.69
N VAL A 413 -26.59 -3.39 10.62
CA VAL A 413 -25.70 -4.34 11.27
C VAL A 413 -25.80 -5.68 10.54
N VAL A 414 -24.68 -6.22 10.09
CA VAL A 414 -24.61 -7.55 9.47
C VAL A 414 -23.87 -8.53 10.37
N ALA A 415 -24.05 -9.83 10.14
CA ALA A 415 -23.32 -10.84 10.89
C ALA A 415 -21.81 -10.72 10.67
N VAL A 416 -21.04 -10.83 11.75
CA VAL A 416 -19.58 -10.91 11.68
C VAL A 416 -19.19 -12.27 11.11
N THR A 417 -18.39 -12.24 10.04
CA THR A 417 -17.90 -13.44 9.35
C THR A 417 -16.41 -13.29 9.03
N GLU A 418 -15.80 -14.26 8.39
CA GLU A 418 -14.44 -14.17 7.87
C GLU A 418 -14.25 -13.04 6.84
N ALA A 419 -15.34 -12.58 6.22
CA ALA A 419 -15.38 -11.48 5.29
C ALA A 419 -15.49 -10.09 5.97
N THR A 420 -15.59 -10.06 7.30
CA THR A 420 -15.63 -8.81 8.07
C THR A 420 -14.20 -8.37 8.40
N PRO A 421 -13.75 -7.20 7.89
CA PRO A 421 -12.39 -6.71 8.15
C PRO A 421 -12.24 -6.17 9.58
N SER A 422 -11.00 -6.11 10.07
CA SER A 422 -10.70 -5.59 11.40
C SER A 422 -9.44 -4.74 11.42
N PHE A 423 -9.54 -3.53 12.00
CA PHE A 423 -8.40 -2.67 12.33
C PHE A 423 -8.26 -2.57 13.85
N ARG A 424 -7.07 -2.88 14.38
CA ARG A 424 -6.78 -2.80 15.82
C ARG A 424 -5.29 -2.64 16.13
N LYS A 425 -4.98 -2.16 17.33
CA LYS A 425 -3.61 -2.02 17.85
C LYS A 425 -2.71 -1.16 16.95
N PHE A 426 -3.14 0.08 16.73
CA PHE A 426 -2.34 1.10 16.06
C PHE A 426 -1.77 2.05 17.11
N TYR A 427 -0.49 2.35 16.98
CA TYR A 427 0.25 3.24 17.87
C TYR A 427 0.92 4.31 17.04
N VAL A 428 0.41 5.55 17.14
CA VAL A 428 0.85 6.70 16.36
C VAL A 428 1.43 7.74 17.31
N ASP A 429 2.67 8.13 17.12
CA ASP A 429 3.37 9.09 17.97
C ASP A 429 4.05 10.18 17.13
N ASN A 430 3.99 11.42 17.61
CA ASN A 430 4.68 12.56 17.01
C ASN A 430 4.36 12.77 15.51
N VAL A 431 3.08 13.07 15.23
CA VAL A 431 2.63 13.51 13.89
C VAL A 431 2.46 15.02 13.88
N VAL A 432 3.10 15.69 12.92
CA VAL A 432 2.91 17.13 12.69
C VAL A 432 2.29 17.34 11.31
N CYS A 433 1.07 17.86 11.28
CA CYS A 433 0.38 18.21 10.04
C CYS A 433 0.17 19.72 9.92
N ASN A 434 0.73 20.33 8.90
CA ASN A 434 0.53 21.74 8.56
C ASN A 434 -0.30 21.87 7.28
N GLY A 435 -1.61 21.84 7.43
CA GLY A 435 -2.58 21.94 6.33
C GLY A 435 -3.19 20.60 5.97
N ALA A 436 -4.45 20.41 6.38
CA ALA A 436 -5.34 19.35 5.93
C ALA A 436 -6.79 19.81 6.05
N GLU A 437 -7.71 19.16 5.34
CA GLU A 437 -9.14 19.43 5.55
C GLU A 437 -9.58 18.94 6.94
N LYS A 438 -9.13 17.76 7.37
CA LYS A 438 -9.47 17.18 8.66
C LYS A 438 -8.25 16.56 9.36
N ALA A 439 -8.19 16.68 10.68
CA ALA A 439 -7.10 16.12 11.46
C ALA A 439 -7.17 14.58 11.54
N LEU A 440 -8.34 14.06 11.90
CA LEU A 440 -8.54 12.64 12.17
C LEU A 440 -9.94 12.21 11.75
N MET A 441 -10.03 11.11 11.01
CA MET A 441 -11.28 10.37 10.76
C MET A 441 -11.07 8.91 11.15
N ILE A 442 -11.87 8.43 12.10
CA ILE A 442 -11.98 7.00 12.45
C ILE A 442 -13.41 6.59 12.16
N ARG A 443 -13.61 5.68 11.20
CA ARG A 443 -14.93 5.26 10.71
C ARG A 443 -15.01 3.76 10.60
N GLY A 444 -15.50 3.12 11.68
CA GLY A 444 -15.68 1.66 11.78
C GLY A 444 -17.02 1.18 11.27
N LEU A 445 -17.20 -0.13 11.22
CA LEU A 445 -18.47 -0.79 10.91
C LEU A 445 -19.31 -0.95 12.21
N PRO A 446 -20.64 -0.86 12.14
CA PRO A 446 -21.50 -1.07 13.34
C PRO A 446 -21.36 -2.45 13.98
N GLU A 447 -21.04 -3.48 13.19
CA GLU A 447 -20.77 -4.85 13.63
C GLU A 447 -19.31 -5.11 13.99
N MET A 448 -18.39 -4.28 13.51
CA MET A 448 -16.95 -4.41 13.74
C MET A 448 -16.31 -3.02 13.85
N GLY A 449 -16.39 -2.42 15.02
CA GLY A 449 -15.78 -1.12 15.28
C GLY A 449 -14.24 -1.18 15.21
N ILE A 450 -13.65 -0.07 14.84
CA ILE A 450 -12.19 0.11 14.91
C ILE A 450 -11.79 0.22 16.38
N LYS A 451 -10.71 -0.47 16.78
CA LYS A 451 -10.35 -0.52 18.21
C LYS A 451 -8.86 -0.51 18.50
N ASP A 452 -8.56 -0.14 19.75
CA ASP A 452 -7.21 -0.10 20.29
C ASP A 452 -6.31 0.84 19.46
N ILE A 453 -6.76 2.10 19.28
CA ILE A 453 -6.01 3.13 18.56
C ILE A 453 -5.43 4.12 19.57
N HIS A 454 -4.12 4.30 19.55
CA HIS A 454 -3.38 5.25 20.37
C HIS A 454 -2.74 6.30 19.48
N ILE A 455 -3.05 7.58 19.70
CA ILE A 455 -2.43 8.70 18.99
C ILE A 455 -1.90 9.67 20.06
N GLU A 456 -0.60 9.91 20.04
CA GLU A 456 0.07 10.72 21.06
C GLU A 456 0.96 11.81 20.46
N ASN A 457 1.24 12.86 21.23
CA ASN A 457 2.25 13.89 20.96
C ASN A 457 2.13 14.54 19.56
N SER A 458 0.91 14.80 19.11
CA SER A 458 0.67 15.20 17.72
C SER A 458 0.03 16.58 17.60
N THR A 459 0.37 17.28 16.51
CA THR A 459 -0.14 18.63 16.22
C THR A 459 -0.77 18.69 14.83
N PHE A 460 -2.00 19.18 14.78
CA PHE A 460 -2.77 19.28 13.53
C PHE A 460 -3.26 20.72 13.31
N LYS A 461 -2.77 21.35 12.23
CA LYS A 461 -3.31 22.61 11.72
C LYS A 461 -4.21 22.29 10.52
N THR A 462 -5.53 22.36 10.71
CA THR A 462 -6.52 21.82 9.78
C THR A 462 -7.74 22.72 9.65
N VAL A 463 -8.62 22.42 8.70
CA VAL A 463 -9.95 23.07 8.65
C VAL A 463 -10.84 22.48 9.72
N LYS A 464 -10.99 21.16 9.81
CA LYS A 464 -11.82 20.42 10.78
C LYS A 464 -10.98 19.63 11.77
N GLY A 465 -11.53 19.34 12.93
CA GLY A 465 -10.90 18.56 13.97
C GLY A 465 -10.99 17.05 13.73
N ALA A 466 -11.68 16.32 14.62
CA ALA A 466 -11.71 14.86 14.63
C ALA A 466 -13.12 14.29 14.58
N ASP A 467 -13.31 13.20 13.83
CA ASP A 467 -14.49 12.32 13.89
C ASP A 467 -14.09 10.93 14.37
N VAL A 468 -14.85 10.40 15.35
CA VAL A 468 -14.69 9.05 15.91
C VAL A 468 -16.03 8.33 15.84
N ILE A 469 -16.19 7.43 14.88
CA ILE A 469 -17.45 6.79 14.54
C ILE A 469 -17.31 5.27 14.61
N GLU A 470 -18.21 4.59 15.32
CA GLU A 470 -18.21 3.14 15.50
C GLU A 470 -16.79 2.62 15.90
N ALA A 471 -16.28 3.18 17.00
CA ALA A 471 -14.93 2.89 17.48
C ALA A 471 -14.91 2.57 18.98
N GLN A 472 -13.92 1.81 19.41
CA GLN A 472 -13.77 1.37 20.79
C GLN A 472 -12.31 1.43 21.24
N ASN A 473 -12.09 1.81 22.50
CA ASN A 473 -10.76 1.88 23.12
C ASN A 473 -9.81 2.78 22.31
N ILE A 474 -10.23 4.04 22.16
CA ILE A 474 -9.47 5.08 21.44
C ILE A 474 -8.81 5.99 22.46
N PHE A 475 -7.53 6.20 22.35
CA PHE A 475 -6.74 7.00 23.26
C PHE A 475 -5.98 8.10 22.51
N LEU A 476 -6.34 9.36 22.78
CA LEU A 476 -5.68 10.54 22.25
C LEU A 476 -5.02 11.29 23.42
N LYS A 477 -3.69 11.43 23.37
CA LYS A 477 -2.93 12.08 24.43
C LYS A 477 -1.97 13.12 23.88
N ASN A 478 -1.92 14.26 24.55
CA ASN A 478 -1.03 15.36 24.18
C ASN A 478 -1.23 15.76 22.70
N ILE A 479 -2.51 16.04 22.33
CA ILE A 479 -2.88 16.44 20.96
C ILE A 479 -3.16 17.94 20.91
N CYS A 480 -2.58 18.61 19.92
CA CYS A 480 -2.84 20.03 19.66
C CYS A 480 -3.68 20.18 18.37
N PHE A 481 -4.94 20.61 18.51
CA PHE A 481 -5.81 20.97 17.41
C PHE A 481 -5.74 22.47 17.13
N LYS A 482 -5.27 22.86 15.95
CA LYS A 482 -5.32 24.24 15.42
C LYS A 482 -6.31 24.29 14.26
N SER A 483 -7.58 24.00 14.57
CA SER A 483 -8.64 23.88 13.55
C SER A 483 -9.37 25.21 13.34
N LYS A 484 -9.83 25.46 12.10
CA LYS A 484 -10.61 26.65 11.75
C LYS A 484 -12.09 26.50 12.10
N GLU A 485 -12.66 25.33 11.80
CA GLU A 485 -14.04 24.97 12.15
C GLU A 485 -14.05 24.26 13.49
N THR A 486 -14.84 24.81 14.43
CA THR A 486 -14.86 24.37 15.83
C THR A 486 -16.27 24.14 16.35
N SER A 487 -17.18 23.67 15.49
CA SER A 487 -18.58 23.43 15.87
C SER A 487 -19.15 22.17 15.16
N PRO A 488 -18.84 20.99 15.66
CA PRO A 488 -17.95 20.64 16.78
C PRO A 488 -16.47 20.56 16.37
N LEU A 489 -15.57 20.69 17.34
CA LEU A 489 -14.16 20.36 17.13
C LEU A 489 -13.96 18.85 17.06
N ILE A 490 -14.65 18.10 17.92
CA ILE A 490 -14.58 16.65 18.00
C ILE A 490 -16.00 16.08 17.95
N ASN A 491 -16.27 15.24 16.97
CA ASN A 491 -17.52 14.52 16.81
C ASN A 491 -17.33 13.04 17.16
N ILE A 492 -18.18 12.50 18.03
CA ILE A 492 -18.13 11.11 18.49
C ILE A 492 -19.49 10.50 18.23
N GLN A 493 -19.51 9.34 17.55
CA GLN A 493 -20.76 8.67 17.23
C GLN A 493 -20.65 7.16 17.51
N ASN A 494 -21.60 6.62 18.29
CA ASN A 494 -21.69 5.19 18.59
C ASN A 494 -20.36 4.56 19.03
N SER A 495 -19.55 5.32 19.77
CA SER A 495 -18.20 4.91 20.17
C SER A 495 -18.08 4.76 21.68
N SER A 496 -17.22 3.88 22.14
CA SER A 496 -17.06 3.59 23.57
C SER A 496 -15.61 3.55 24.01
N SER A 497 -15.38 3.85 25.31
CA SER A 497 -14.04 3.85 25.90
C SER A 497 -13.08 4.77 25.14
N VAL A 498 -13.51 6.02 24.87
CA VAL A 498 -12.69 7.03 24.19
C VAL A 498 -12.11 7.98 25.23
N THR A 499 -10.78 8.10 25.26
CA THR A 499 -10.09 8.97 26.22
C THR A 499 -9.34 10.07 25.49
N PHE A 500 -9.63 11.30 25.87
CA PHE A 500 -8.90 12.50 25.50
C PHE A 500 -8.12 12.98 26.73
N ASN A 501 -6.80 12.99 26.64
CA ASN A 501 -5.92 13.36 27.74
C ASN A 501 -4.95 14.45 27.28
N HIS A 502 -4.91 15.57 27.97
CA HIS A 502 -4.08 16.72 27.65
C HIS A 502 -4.27 17.22 26.21
N ILE A 503 -5.52 17.60 25.88
CA ILE A 503 -5.88 18.16 24.57
C ILE A 503 -5.75 19.67 24.61
N THR A 504 -5.01 20.25 23.68
CA THR A 504 -4.90 21.69 23.50
C THR A 504 -5.60 22.14 22.22
N TYR A 505 -6.31 23.25 22.29
CA TYR A 505 -7.07 23.82 21.17
C TYR A 505 -7.25 25.33 21.34
N GLY A 506 -7.60 26.02 20.26
CA GLY A 506 -7.92 27.45 20.29
C GLY A 506 -9.37 27.72 20.70
N ASP A 507 -9.83 28.97 20.55
CA ASP A 507 -11.22 29.33 20.82
C ASP A 507 -12.19 28.46 20.03
N THR A 508 -13.08 27.80 20.75
CA THR A 508 -13.93 26.75 20.20
C THR A 508 -15.40 27.00 20.53
N ARG A 509 -16.28 26.88 19.53
CA ARG A 509 -17.73 27.05 19.76
C ARG A 509 -18.35 25.87 20.49
N LEU A 510 -18.02 24.65 20.03
CA LEU A 510 -18.49 23.40 20.61
C LEU A 510 -17.34 22.41 20.63
N LEU A 511 -16.91 21.98 21.82
CA LEU A 511 -15.78 21.05 21.92
C LEU A 511 -16.17 19.63 21.46
N PHE A 512 -17.25 19.08 22.03
CA PHE A 512 -17.72 17.73 21.69
C PHE A 512 -19.16 17.75 21.20
N ARG A 513 -19.43 17.02 20.12
CA ARG A 513 -20.74 16.48 19.79
C ARG A 513 -20.71 14.99 20.01
N ILE A 514 -21.57 14.47 20.87
CA ILE A 514 -21.67 13.04 21.20
C ILE A 514 -23.03 12.53 20.73
N ALA A 515 -23.05 11.58 19.83
CA ALA A 515 -24.24 11.08 19.17
C ALA A 515 -24.39 9.55 19.35
N GLY A 516 -25.65 9.12 19.44
CA GLY A 516 -26.02 7.71 19.42
C GLY A 516 -26.04 7.02 20.77
N LYS A 517 -27.01 6.12 20.94
CA LYS A 517 -27.26 5.37 22.19
C LYS A 517 -26.12 4.44 22.61
N LYS A 518 -25.25 4.05 21.68
CA LYS A 518 -24.08 3.18 21.96
C LYS A 518 -22.89 3.97 22.50
N SER A 519 -22.89 5.30 22.41
CA SER A 519 -21.82 6.12 22.94
C SER A 519 -21.74 6.05 24.46
N GLN A 520 -20.58 5.66 25.00
CA GLN A 520 -20.39 5.51 26.44
C GLN A 520 -18.92 5.60 26.86
N GLN A 521 -18.66 5.90 28.13
CA GLN A 521 -17.32 5.94 28.71
C GLN A 521 -16.35 6.86 27.95
N ILE A 522 -16.82 8.06 27.59
CA ILE A 522 -15.98 9.10 27.01
C ILE A 522 -15.33 9.87 28.16
N LYS A 523 -14.00 10.01 28.14
CA LYS A 523 -13.24 10.67 29.19
C LYS A 523 -12.47 11.87 28.65
N LEU A 524 -12.58 12.98 29.34
CA LEU A 524 -11.75 14.17 29.12
C LEU A 524 -10.89 14.40 30.36
N LEU A 525 -9.59 14.18 30.24
CA LEU A 525 -8.62 14.23 31.32
C LEU A 525 -7.62 15.36 31.08
N ASP A 526 -7.16 16.01 32.14
CA ASP A 526 -6.10 17.02 32.10
C ASP A 526 -6.20 17.99 30.90
N THR A 527 -7.42 18.50 30.68
CA THR A 527 -7.74 19.36 29.52
C THR A 527 -8.55 20.56 29.97
N ASP A 528 -8.08 21.76 29.66
CA ASP A 528 -8.78 23.00 29.93
C ASP A 528 -9.97 23.16 28.96
N ALA A 529 -11.19 22.92 29.47
CA ALA A 529 -12.41 23.07 28.69
C ALA A 529 -12.96 24.51 28.68
N SER A 530 -12.33 25.47 29.34
CA SER A 530 -12.83 26.86 29.47
C SER A 530 -12.78 27.65 28.17
N LYS A 531 -11.90 27.23 27.22
CA LYS A 531 -11.79 27.82 25.88
C LYS A 531 -12.94 27.44 24.94
N ALA A 532 -13.79 26.51 25.33
CA ALA A 532 -14.97 26.14 24.56
C ALA A 532 -16.20 26.89 25.07
N LYS A 533 -16.92 27.60 24.18
CA LYS A 533 -18.17 28.26 24.53
C LYS A 533 -19.22 27.26 25.04
N ASN A 534 -19.30 26.10 24.36
CA ASN A 534 -20.09 24.94 24.79
C ASN A 534 -19.17 23.73 24.88
N LYS A 535 -19.17 23.05 26.01
CA LYS A 535 -18.32 21.89 26.24
C LYS A 535 -18.80 20.66 25.45
N VAL A 536 -20.12 20.43 25.46
CA VAL A 536 -20.68 19.21 24.84
C VAL A 536 -22.13 19.45 24.40
N GLU A 537 -22.49 18.79 23.30
CA GLU A 537 -23.86 18.61 22.83
C GLU A 537 -24.13 17.10 22.73
N PHE A 538 -25.21 16.64 23.38
CA PHE A 538 -25.67 15.26 23.31
C PHE A 538 -26.84 15.14 22.34
N VAL A 539 -26.75 14.26 21.35
CA VAL A 539 -27.77 14.09 20.32
C VAL A 539 -28.05 12.62 20.04
N SER A 540 -29.14 12.35 19.34
CA SER A 540 -29.52 11.00 18.90
C SER A 540 -29.52 9.95 20.02
N GLY A 541 -29.94 10.36 21.24
CA GLY A 541 -30.09 9.48 22.41
C GLY A 541 -28.81 9.17 23.18
N ALA A 542 -27.72 9.90 22.94
CA ALA A 542 -26.57 9.86 23.83
C ALA A 542 -26.92 10.46 25.20
N ALA A 543 -26.54 9.80 26.29
CA ALA A 543 -26.82 10.24 27.65
C ALA A 543 -25.74 11.21 28.17
N GLU A 544 -26.12 12.16 29.07
CA GLU A 544 -25.16 13.08 29.71
C GLU A 544 -24.07 12.35 30.49
N SER A 545 -24.41 11.20 31.10
CA SER A 545 -23.47 10.34 31.83
C SER A 545 -22.38 9.71 30.95
N THR A 546 -22.50 9.85 29.61
CA THR A 546 -21.54 9.35 28.64
C THR A 546 -20.16 10.01 28.77
N LEU A 547 -20.14 11.31 29.12
CA LEU A 547 -18.91 12.09 29.24
C LEU A 547 -18.56 12.33 30.73
N THR A 548 -17.36 11.90 31.09
CA THR A 548 -16.74 12.25 32.37
C THR A 548 -15.53 13.15 32.16
N SER A 549 -15.31 14.10 33.06
CA SER A 549 -14.13 14.97 33.00
C SER A 549 -13.46 15.07 34.36
N SER A 550 -12.14 14.99 34.38
CA SER A 550 -11.30 15.29 35.54
C SER A 550 -10.11 16.13 35.12
N LYS A 551 -9.69 16.98 36.09
CA LYS A 551 -8.45 17.77 35.99
C LYS A 551 -7.26 16.85 36.25
#